data_05213a56cfdf858d196616efb6ee2959
#
_entry.id   05213a56cfdf858d196616efb6ee2959
#
_cell.length_a   1.000
_cell.length_b   1.000
_cell.length_c   1.000
_cell.angle_alpha   90.00
_cell.angle_beta   90.00
_cell.angle_gamma   90.00
#
_symmetry.space_group_name_H-M   'P 1'
#
loop_
_entity.id
_entity.type
_entity.pdbx_description
1 polymer ?
#
loop_
_entity_poly.entity_id
_entity_poly.type
_entity_poly.pdbx_seq_one_letter_code
_entity_poly.pdbx_strand_id
1 'polypeptide(L)'
;MDLVERFRTYRSKKLEKIAQPLVKAGLTANHLTFLSLLSGIAAIYYLFSNYYLFALFALLHLLCDALDGVVARITNTTLFGTYFDLLSDSTVTFLILLKAGFYLQELYAYIAAGLFLLALLIHLRSKLQAPMLFLRTISVALLLAATHPSFPFTPMAITAGYLAAGGV
;
A
#
# COMPACT_ATOMS: atom_id res chain seq x y z
N MET A 1 8.69 -17.33 -18.62
CA MET A 1 8.59 -16.81 -17.24
C MET A 1 8.89 -15.33 -17.29
N ASP A 2 7.88 -14.51 -17.04
CA ASP A 2 7.95 -13.05 -17.17
C ASP A 2 8.86 -12.46 -16.06
N LEU A 3 9.49 -11.32 -16.31
CA LEU A 3 10.42 -10.62 -15.40
C LEU A 3 9.74 -10.36 -14.04
N VAL A 4 8.45 -10.06 -14.07
CA VAL A 4 7.61 -9.85 -12.88
C VAL A 4 7.46 -11.13 -12.05
N GLU A 5 7.28 -12.29 -12.68
CA GLU A 5 7.21 -13.58 -11.99
C GLU A 5 8.54 -13.97 -11.35
N ARG A 6 9.67 -13.69 -12.03
CA ARG A 6 11.01 -13.92 -11.46
C ARG A 6 11.25 -13.06 -10.23
N PHE A 7 10.87 -11.79 -10.28
CA PHE A 7 11.01 -10.87 -9.14
C PHE A 7 10.11 -11.28 -7.97
N ARG A 8 8.85 -11.66 -8.24
CA ARG A 8 7.93 -12.21 -7.22
C ARG A 8 8.50 -13.45 -6.56
N THR A 9 9.02 -14.40 -7.33
CA THR A 9 9.57 -15.65 -6.82
C THR A 9 10.83 -15.42 -5.98
N TYR A 10 11.72 -14.55 -6.44
CA TYR A 10 12.93 -14.19 -5.69
C TYR A 10 12.62 -13.49 -4.37
N ARG A 11 11.70 -12.52 -4.39
CA ARG A 11 11.22 -11.83 -3.19
C ARG A 11 10.56 -12.81 -2.21
N SER A 12 9.70 -13.68 -2.70
CA SER A 12 9.03 -14.69 -1.88
C SER A 12 10.01 -15.60 -1.16
N LYS A 13 11.03 -16.12 -1.84
CA LYS A 13 12.05 -16.99 -1.24
C LYS A 13 12.86 -16.32 -0.12
N LYS A 14 13.18 -15.03 -0.28
CA LYS A 14 13.88 -14.27 0.77
C LYS A 14 12.98 -13.99 1.97
N LEU A 15 11.75 -13.56 1.73
CA LEU A 15 10.79 -13.25 2.78
C LEU A 15 10.27 -14.51 3.49
N GLU A 16 10.28 -15.67 2.83
CA GLU A 16 9.88 -16.94 3.42
C GLU A 16 10.74 -17.31 4.65
N LYS A 17 12.04 -17.00 4.60
CA LYS A 17 12.94 -17.21 5.76
C LYS A 17 12.53 -16.39 6.98
N ILE A 18 11.93 -15.21 6.77
CA ILE A 18 11.41 -14.34 7.82
C ILE A 18 9.99 -14.75 8.22
N ALA A 19 9.18 -15.19 7.25
CA ALA A 19 7.79 -15.59 7.48
C ALA A 19 7.68 -16.90 8.27
N GLN A 20 8.56 -17.87 8.05
CA GLN A 20 8.54 -19.17 8.76
C GLN A 20 8.61 -19.04 10.28
N PRO A 21 9.52 -18.23 10.89
CA PRO A 21 9.51 -18.00 12.33
C PRO A 21 8.21 -17.35 12.83
N LEU A 22 7.63 -16.43 12.06
CA LEU A 22 6.37 -15.79 12.42
C LEU A 22 5.21 -16.78 12.45
N VAL A 23 5.14 -17.67 11.45
CA VAL A 23 4.14 -18.75 11.41
C VAL A 23 4.33 -19.70 12.60
N LYS A 24 5.57 -20.08 12.93
CA LYS A 24 5.88 -20.93 14.09
C LYS A 24 5.49 -20.24 15.41
N ALA A 25 5.55 -18.92 15.47
CA ALA A 25 5.08 -18.13 16.62
C ALA A 25 3.54 -17.98 16.68
N GLY A 26 2.80 -18.57 15.74
CA GLY A 26 1.33 -18.52 15.69
C GLY A 26 0.76 -17.26 15.01
N LEU A 27 1.61 -16.44 14.36
CA LEU A 27 1.13 -15.29 13.61
C LEU A 27 0.50 -15.72 12.28
N THR A 28 -0.72 -15.25 12.05
CA THR A 28 -1.46 -15.48 10.80
C THR A 28 -1.27 -14.32 9.82
N ALA A 29 -1.58 -14.54 8.54
CA ALA A 29 -1.59 -13.47 7.54
C ALA A 29 -2.49 -12.30 7.99
N ASN A 30 -3.68 -12.59 8.51
CA ASN A 30 -4.62 -11.55 8.97
C ASN A 30 -4.06 -10.68 10.11
N HIS A 31 -3.22 -11.24 11.00
CA HIS A 31 -2.54 -10.44 12.03
C HIS A 31 -1.55 -9.45 11.41
N LEU A 32 -0.83 -9.86 10.38
CA LEU A 32 0.11 -9.01 9.65
C LEU A 32 -0.61 -7.94 8.82
N THR A 33 -1.71 -8.30 8.15
CA THR A 33 -2.57 -7.35 7.44
C THR A 33 -3.13 -6.30 8.40
N PHE A 34 -3.58 -6.70 9.60
CA PHE A 34 -4.04 -5.76 10.61
C PHE A 34 -2.93 -4.82 11.09
N LEU A 35 -1.73 -5.35 11.34
CA LEU A 35 -0.57 -4.54 11.70
C LEU A 35 -0.15 -3.60 10.56
N SER A 36 -0.22 -4.06 9.32
CA SER A 36 -0.03 -3.25 8.12
C SER A 36 -1.01 -2.08 8.09
N LEU A 37 -2.30 -2.34 8.28
CA LEU A 37 -3.34 -1.31 8.31
C LEU A 37 -3.09 -0.26 9.40
N LEU A 38 -2.78 -0.68 10.64
CA LEU A 38 -2.47 0.23 11.73
C LEU A 38 -1.23 1.10 11.42
N SER A 39 -0.19 0.48 10.88
CA SER A 39 1.01 1.19 10.46
C SER A 39 0.72 2.17 9.32
N GLY A 40 -0.11 1.79 8.35
CA GLY A 40 -0.56 2.67 7.28
C GLY A 40 -1.34 3.89 7.80
N ILE A 41 -2.25 3.70 8.75
CA ILE A 41 -2.99 4.79 9.40
C ILE A 41 -2.03 5.71 10.16
N ALA A 42 -1.06 5.15 10.89
CA ALA A 42 -0.05 5.95 11.58
C ALA A 42 0.83 6.74 10.58
N ALA A 43 1.21 6.12 9.45
CA ALA A 43 1.93 6.81 8.38
C ALA A 43 1.12 8.00 7.86
N ILE A 44 -0.18 7.80 7.59
CA ILE A 44 -1.07 8.87 7.14
C ILE A 44 -1.16 9.99 8.19
N TYR A 45 -1.22 9.65 9.48
CA TYR A 45 -1.24 10.66 10.53
C TYR A 45 -0.02 11.58 10.47
N TYR A 46 1.18 11.02 10.27
CA TYR A 46 2.43 11.77 10.22
C TYR A 46 2.75 12.37 8.83
N LEU A 47 2.04 11.98 7.77
CA LEU A 47 2.21 12.55 6.44
C LEU A 47 2.06 14.08 6.49
N PHE A 48 3.04 14.82 6.00
CA PHE A 48 3.19 16.27 6.02
C PHE A 48 3.46 16.92 7.40
N SER A 49 3.46 16.17 8.50
CA SER A 49 3.77 16.71 9.84
C SER A 49 5.15 16.29 10.34
N ASN A 50 5.54 15.04 10.11
CA ASN A 50 6.84 14.53 10.52
C ASN A 50 7.34 13.48 9.54
N TYR A 51 8.30 13.85 8.70
CA TYR A 51 8.85 12.97 7.67
C TYR A 51 9.40 11.65 8.21
N TYR A 52 10.16 11.66 9.30
CA TYR A 52 10.82 10.45 9.81
C TYR A 52 9.81 9.44 10.36
N LEU A 53 8.79 9.91 11.06
CA LEU A 53 7.71 9.05 11.54
C LEU A 53 6.84 8.56 10.39
N PHE A 54 6.54 9.41 9.41
CA PHE A 54 5.88 8.99 8.18
C PHE A 54 6.68 7.90 7.48
N ALA A 55 7.98 8.08 7.25
CA ALA A 55 8.84 7.11 6.60
C ALA A 55 8.90 5.78 7.37
N LEU A 56 9.07 5.85 8.70
CA LEU A 56 9.10 4.67 9.55
C LEU A 56 7.81 3.84 9.42
N PHE A 57 6.66 4.48 9.60
CA PHE A 57 5.39 3.78 9.57
C PHE A 57 4.99 3.35 8.15
N ALA A 58 5.34 4.10 7.11
CA ALA A 58 5.14 3.72 5.72
C ALA A 58 5.97 2.48 5.35
N LEU A 59 7.23 2.43 5.76
CA LEU A 59 8.08 1.25 5.54
C LEU A 59 7.58 0.05 6.33
N LEU A 60 7.13 0.24 7.57
CA LEU A 60 6.54 -0.84 8.38
C LEU A 60 5.26 -1.37 7.74
N HIS A 61 4.39 -0.49 7.24
CA HIS A 61 3.19 -0.86 6.47
C HIS A 61 3.55 -1.75 5.27
N LEU A 62 4.47 -1.30 4.41
CA LEU A 62 4.89 -2.06 3.24
C LEU A 62 5.56 -3.39 3.58
N LEU A 63 6.30 -3.45 4.70
CA LEU A 63 6.94 -4.68 5.16
C LEU A 63 5.91 -5.70 5.66
N CYS A 64 4.97 -5.26 6.50
CA CYS A 64 3.90 -6.12 7.01
C CYS A 64 3.04 -6.68 5.87
N ASP A 65 2.67 -5.84 4.89
CA ASP A 65 1.95 -6.22 3.68
C ASP A 65 2.74 -7.23 2.83
N ALA A 66 4.04 -7.02 2.65
CA ALA A 66 4.86 -7.98 1.92
C ALA A 66 4.95 -9.35 2.63
N LEU A 67 4.94 -9.34 3.97
CA LEU A 67 5.02 -10.55 4.80
C LEU A 67 3.69 -11.29 4.88
N ASP A 68 2.55 -10.59 4.98
CA ASP A 68 1.25 -11.25 5.05
C ASP A 68 0.95 -12.07 3.80
N GLY A 69 1.26 -11.55 2.62
CA GLY A 69 1.15 -12.30 1.37
C GLY A 69 2.08 -13.52 1.29
N VAL A 70 3.23 -13.52 1.97
CA VAL A 70 4.10 -14.69 2.07
C VAL A 70 3.54 -15.69 3.09
N VAL A 71 3.12 -15.22 4.27
CA VAL A 71 2.49 -16.05 5.29
C VAL A 71 1.22 -16.72 4.76
N ALA A 72 0.36 -15.98 4.05
CA ALA A 72 -0.84 -16.53 3.42
C ALA A 72 -0.52 -17.71 2.47
N ARG A 73 0.54 -17.60 1.68
CA ARG A 73 0.96 -18.69 0.78
C ARG A 73 1.50 -19.92 1.51
N ILE A 74 2.12 -19.72 2.68
CA ILE A 74 2.65 -20.84 3.50
C ILE A 74 1.51 -21.54 4.26
N THR A 75 0.51 -20.77 4.75
CA THR A 75 -0.53 -21.28 5.66
C THR A 75 -1.87 -21.58 4.99
N ASN A 76 -2.03 -21.33 3.72
CA ASN A 76 -3.23 -21.31 2.90
C ASN A 76 -3.96 -19.96 2.91
N THR A 77 -4.28 -19.49 1.71
CA THR A 77 -5.09 -18.29 1.50
C THR A 77 -6.55 -18.57 1.80
N THR A 78 -7.20 -17.66 2.51
CA THR A 78 -8.65 -17.68 2.72
C THR A 78 -9.32 -16.57 1.92
N LEU A 79 -10.58 -16.77 1.51
CA LEU A 79 -11.35 -15.70 0.85
C LEU A 79 -11.44 -14.45 1.72
N PHE A 80 -11.69 -14.65 3.03
CA PHE A 80 -11.71 -13.53 3.97
C PHE A 80 -10.39 -12.78 4.00
N GLY A 81 -9.25 -13.49 4.11
CA GLY A 81 -7.93 -12.88 4.12
C GLY A 81 -7.66 -12.07 2.85
N THR A 82 -8.02 -12.59 1.67
CA THR A 82 -7.86 -11.89 0.40
C THR A 82 -8.66 -10.57 0.34
N TYR A 83 -9.91 -10.58 0.79
CA TYR A 83 -10.71 -9.36 0.83
C TYR A 83 -10.25 -8.40 1.92
N PHE A 84 -9.83 -8.91 3.08
CA PHE A 84 -9.32 -8.11 4.17
C PHE A 84 -8.05 -7.37 3.79
N ASP A 85 -7.10 -8.05 3.14
CA ASP A 85 -5.88 -7.47 2.59
C ASP A 85 -6.20 -6.37 1.56
N LEU A 86 -7.01 -6.70 0.54
CA LEU A 86 -7.43 -5.74 -0.48
C LEU A 86 -8.08 -4.48 0.13
N LEU A 87 -9.00 -4.65 1.07
CA LEU A 87 -9.70 -3.51 1.68
C LEU A 87 -8.79 -2.69 2.59
N SER A 88 -7.88 -3.34 3.33
CA SER A 88 -6.88 -2.66 4.16
C SER A 88 -5.98 -1.76 3.32
N ASP A 89 -5.44 -2.30 2.24
CA ASP A 89 -4.59 -1.59 1.30
C ASP A 89 -5.31 -0.44 0.60
N SER A 90 -6.53 -0.71 0.15
CA SER A 90 -7.36 0.30 -0.49
C SER A 90 -7.72 1.43 0.47
N THR A 91 -7.97 1.12 1.73
CA THR A 91 -8.23 2.12 2.77
C THR A 91 -7.03 3.04 2.96
N VAL A 92 -5.83 2.48 3.09
CA VAL A 92 -4.60 3.27 3.24
C VAL A 92 -4.38 4.17 2.02
N THR A 93 -4.51 3.62 0.80
CA THR A 93 -4.36 4.39 -0.44
C THR A 93 -5.37 5.54 -0.52
N PHE A 94 -6.63 5.25 -0.27
CA PHE A 94 -7.69 6.25 -0.31
C PHE A 94 -7.49 7.38 0.70
N LEU A 95 -7.13 7.04 1.94
CA LEU A 95 -6.88 8.02 2.99
C LEU A 95 -5.63 8.88 2.70
N ILE A 96 -4.60 8.32 2.07
CA ILE A 96 -3.44 9.10 1.59
C ILE A 96 -3.89 10.17 0.60
N LEU A 97 -4.69 9.79 -0.39
CA LEU A 97 -5.20 10.72 -1.41
C LEU A 97 -6.07 11.81 -0.80
N LEU A 98 -6.98 11.46 0.12
CA LEU A 98 -7.83 12.43 0.81
C LEU A 98 -7.00 13.41 1.65
N LYS A 99 -6.05 12.90 2.47
CA LYS A 99 -5.20 13.77 3.29
C LYS A 99 -4.38 14.70 2.44
N ALA A 100 -3.91 14.23 1.32
CA ALA A 100 -3.13 15.03 0.40
C ALA A 100 -3.98 16.11 -0.26
N GLY A 101 -5.17 15.79 -0.72
CA GLY A 101 -6.11 16.78 -1.25
C GLY A 101 -6.44 17.86 -0.22
N PHE A 102 -6.67 17.45 1.01
CA PHE A 102 -6.94 18.38 2.10
C PHE A 102 -5.76 19.29 2.44
N TYR A 103 -4.54 18.70 2.53
CA TYR A 103 -3.35 19.44 2.93
C TYR A 103 -2.85 20.38 1.83
N LEU A 104 -2.85 19.91 0.58
CA LEU A 104 -2.36 20.69 -0.56
C LEU A 104 -3.43 21.60 -1.17
N GLN A 105 -4.68 21.46 -0.77
CA GLN A 105 -5.84 22.18 -1.32
C GLN A 105 -5.99 21.96 -2.84
N GLU A 106 -5.65 20.75 -3.32
CA GLU A 106 -5.66 20.42 -4.74
C GLU A 106 -6.84 19.51 -5.13
N LEU A 107 -7.61 19.96 -6.13
CA LEU A 107 -8.75 19.21 -6.66
C LEU A 107 -8.34 17.85 -7.27
N TYR A 108 -7.18 17.77 -7.89
CA TYR A 108 -6.71 16.55 -8.56
C TYR A 108 -6.57 15.36 -7.61
N ALA A 109 -6.17 15.58 -6.36
CA ALA A 109 -6.09 14.50 -5.38
C ALA A 109 -7.47 13.92 -5.04
N TYR A 110 -8.51 14.73 -4.99
CA TYR A 110 -9.89 14.27 -4.79
C TYR A 110 -10.43 13.53 -6.02
N ILE A 111 -10.12 14.01 -7.23
CA ILE A 111 -10.45 13.29 -8.47
C ILE A 111 -9.77 11.93 -8.50
N ALA A 112 -8.48 11.87 -8.16
CA ALA A 112 -7.75 10.61 -8.07
C ALA A 112 -8.36 9.66 -7.02
N ALA A 113 -8.77 10.16 -5.86
CA ALA A 113 -9.47 9.37 -4.85
C ALA A 113 -10.81 8.81 -5.38
N GLY A 114 -11.58 9.61 -6.12
CA GLY A 114 -12.84 9.18 -6.74
C GLY A 114 -12.63 8.10 -7.80
N LEU A 115 -11.66 8.28 -8.69
CA LEU A 115 -11.29 7.29 -9.71
C LEU A 115 -10.77 5.99 -9.07
N PHE A 116 -9.99 6.09 -8.01
CA PHE A 116 -9.53 4.92 -7.26
C PHE A 116 -10.69 4.14 -6.65
N LEU A 117 -11.67 4.82 -6.03
CA LEU A 117 -12.87 4.14 -5.52
C LEU A 117 -13.68 3.48 -6.63
N LEU A 118 -13.82 4.13 -7.78
CA LEU A 118 -14.51 3.54 -8.92
C LEU A 118 -13.79 2.28 -9.42
N ALA A 119 -12.47 2.33 -9.54
CA ALA A 119 -11.65 1.18 -9.92
C ALA A 119 -11.78 0.03 -8.90
N LEU A 120 -11.76 0.34 -7.59
CA LEU A 120 -11.96 -0.63 -6.53
C LEU A 120 -13.35 -1.29 -6.61
N LEU A 121 -14.41 -0.51 -6.85
CA LEU A 121 -15.77 -1.04 -7.01
C LEU A 121 -15.88 -1.98 -8.21
N ILE A 122 -15.28 -1.62 -9.36
CA ILE A 122 -15.24 -2.47 -10.54
C ILE A 122 -14.47 -3.76 -10.24
N HIS A 123 -13.32 -3.68 -9.55
CA HIS A 123 -12.52 -4.83 -9.16
C HIS A 123 -13.30 -5.78 -8.24
N LEU A 124 -13.97 -5.24 -7.22
CA LEU A 124 -14.82 -6.03 -6.31
C LEU A 124 -16.01 -6.67 -7.05
N ARG A 125 -16.67 -5.92 -7.94
CA ARG A 125 -17.82 -6.41 -8.71
C ARG A 125 -17.43 -7.49 -9.72
N SER A 126 -16.22 -7.43 -10.26
CA SER A 126 -15.67 -8.46 -11.15
C SER A 126 -15.15 -9.70 -10.42
N LYS A 127 -15.39 -9.84 -9.10
CA LYS A 127 -14.85 -10.90 -8.26
C LYS A 127 -13.31 -10.98 -8.33
N LEU A 128 -12.66 -9.84 -8.27
CA LEU A 128 -11.20 -9.67 -8.31
C LEU A 128 -10.53 -10.02 -9.66
N GLN A 129 -11.31 -10.06 -10.76
CA GLN A 129 -10.78 -10.38 -12.09
C GLN A 129 -10.34 -9.15 -12.87
N ALA A 130 -10.92 -7.97 -12.60
CA ALA A 130 -10.50 -6.75 -13.26
C ALA A 130 -9.04 -6.41 -12.87
N PRO A 131 -8.19 -5.97 -13.82
CA PRO A 131 -6.82 -5.59 -13.50
C PRO A 131 -6.83 -4.42 -12.53
N MET A 132 -6.09 -4.56 -11.44
CA MET A 132 -5.82 -3.48 -10.52
C MET A 132 -4.32 -3.25 -10.49
N LEU A 133 -3.88 -2.04 -10.84
CA LEU A 133 -2.46 -1.69 -10.83
C LEU A 133 -2.01 -1.54 -9.38
N PHE A 134 -0.83 -2.08 -9.05
CA PHE A 134 -0.22 -1.98 -7.72
C PHE A 134 0.35 -0.58 -7.46
N LEU A 135 -0.50 0.42 -7.53
CA LEU A 135 -0.09 1.83 -7.46
C LEU A 135 0.25 2.26 -6.04
N ARG A 136 -0.25 1.57 -5.01
CA ARG A 136 0.02 1.90 -3.62
C ARG A 136 1.52 1.98 -3.31
N THR A 137 2.29 0.96 -3.64
CA THR A 137 3.73 0.92 -3.37
C THR A 137 4.46 2.04 -4.09
N ILE A 138 4.08 2.32 -5.33
CA ILE A 138 4.63 3.41 -6.14
C ILE A 138 4.26 4.76 -5.50
N SER A 139 3.01 4.93 -5.08
CA SER A 139 2.53 6.16 -4.43
C SER A 139 3.25 6.44 -3.13
N VAL A 140 3.40 5.44 -2.27
CA VAL A 140 4.14 5.58 -1.01
C VAL A 140 5.61 5.92 -1.27
N ALA A 141 6.24 5.27 -2.25
CA ALA A 141 7.63 5.56 -2.63
C ALA A 141 7.80 6.99 -3.17
N LEU A 142 6.88 7.44 -4.03
CA LEU A 142 6.88 8.81 -4.55
C LEU A 142 6.64 9.84 -3.44
N LEU A 143 5.73 9.57 -2.51
CA LEU A 143 5.49 10.46 -1.37
C LEU A 143 6.68 10.51 -0.43
N LEU A 144 7.35 9.39 -0.16
CA LEU A 144 8.58 9.35 0.62
C LEU A 144 9.68 10.21 -0.03
N ALA A 145 9.83 10.11 -1.34
CA ALA A 145 10.77 10.94 -2.08
C ALA A 145 10.34 12.42 -2.06
N ALA A 146 9.07 12.70 -2.34
CA ALA A 146 8.53 14.06 -2.47
C ALA A 146 8.50 14.83 -1.14
N THR A 147 8.34 14.17 -0.02
CA THR A 147 8.29 14.81 1.31
C THR A 147 9.64 14.85 2.02
N HIS A 148 10.71 14.34 1.38
CA HIS A 148 12.04 14.30 1.99
C HIS A 148 12.60 15.73 2.21
N PRO A 149 13.11 16.06 3.43
CA PRO A 149 13.53 17.43 3.76
C PRO A 149 14.67 17.99 2.88
N SER A 150 15.48 17.13 2.29
CA SER A 150 16.61 17.53 1.42
C SER A 150 16.23 17.73 -0.06
N PHE A 151 14.99 17.40 -0.44
CA PHE A 151 14.52 17.55 -1.81
C PHE A 151 13.31 18.49 -1.82
N PRO A 152 13.45 19.72 -2.33
CA PRO A 152 12.31 20.61 -2.51
C PRO A 152 11.48 20.12 -3.71
N PHE A 153 10.65 19.11 -3.48
CA PHE A 153 9.68 18.70 -4.49
C PHE A 153 8.62 19.77 -4.64
N THR A 154 8.38 20.17 -5.89
CA THR A 154 7.31 21.09 -6.22
C THR A 154 5.95 20.39 -6.00
N PRO A 155 4.89 21.14 -5.67
CA PRO A 155 3.52 20.61 -5.61
C PRO A 155 3.15 19.76 -6.84
N MET A 156 3.70 20.11 -8.00
CA MET A 156 3.49 19.40 -9.26
C MET A 156 4.02 17.95 -9.25
N ALA A 157 5.17 17.67 -8.61
CA ALA A 157 5.68 16.31 -8.47
C ALA A 157 4.82 15.48 -7.53
N ILE A 158 4.28 16.09 -6.48
CA ILE A 158 3.34 15.46 -5.56
C ILE A 158 2.04 15.15 -6.30
N THR A 159 1.49 16.09 -7.08
CA THR A 159 0.29 15.89 -7.91
C THR A 159 0.48 14.74 -8.91
N ALA A 160 1.64 14.68 -9.57
CA ALA A 160 1.97 13.57 -10.48
C ALA A 160 1.99 12.21 -9.74
N GLY A 161 2.48 12.18 -8.50
CA GLY A 161 2.44 11.02 -7.63
C GLY A 161 1.00 10.57 -7.32
N TYR A 162 0.08 11.52 -7.11
CA TYR A 162 -1.34 11.21 -6.86
C TYR A 162 -2.06 10.69 -8.09
N LEU A 163 -1.82 11.26 -9.26
CA LEU A 163 -2.38 10.77 -10.52
C LEU A 163 -1.92 9.33 -10.78
N ALA A 164 -0.65 9.04 -10.54
CA ALA A 164 -0.13 7.67 -10.62
C ALA A 164 -0.78 6.75 -9.59
N ALA A 165 -1.09 7.22 -8.38
CA ALA A 165 -1.79 6.47 -7.35
C ALA A 165 -3.26 6.24 -7.66
N GLY A 166 -3.91 7.16 -8.34
CA GLY A 166 -5.32 7.07 -8.73
C GLY A 166 -5.64 6.05 -9.83
N GLY A 167 -4.63 5.41 -10.42
CA GLY A 167 -4.83 4.34 -11.38
C GLY A 167 -5.31 4.80 -12.75
N VAL A 168 -4.90 5.96 -13.15
CA VAL A 168 -5.20 6.50 -14.48
C VAL A 168 -4.34 5.87 -15.54
#